data_13d8ce16ae56ae8b40f7be64a2527fea
#
_entry.id   13d8ce16ae56ae8b40f7be64a2527fea
#
_cell.length_a   1.000
_cell.length_b   1.000
_cell.length_c   1.000
_cell.angle_alpha   90.00
_cell.angle_beta   90.00
_cell.angle_gamma   90.00
#
_symmetry.space_group_name_H-M   'P 1'
#
loop_
_entity.id
_entity.type
_entity.pdbx_description
1 polymer ?
#
loop_
_entity_poly.entity_id
_entity_poly.type
_entity_poly.pdbx_seq_one_letter_code
_entity_poly.pdbx_strand_id
1 'polypeptide(L)'
;MASGKKSAWKRRVREFCNYLLCLVLGGIFLFMGLTQPIYTEENTMEIYADSEKALMSSQECRLYPIPLLICTNGTEYTFGFSCYKKLPSDFNSTPHSIRIRVYTGYNWRPWDATPEIAELEADGTLCFSLRDSNRERKTSRVILVSIGAAFTGIFALSAYGIFLSPTVQRKRQAKERAKRKAQKRDRSNRESAPKS
;
A
#
# COMPACT_ATOMS: atom_id res chain seq x y z
N MET A 1 -28.47 31.76 -18.11
CA MET A 1 -28.57 31.01 -16.82
C MET A 1 -27.93 29.61 -16.81
N ALA A 2 -27.49 29.04 -17.92
CA ALA A 2 -26.90 27.67 -17.98
C ALA A 2 -25.42 27.54 -17.54
N SER A 3 -24.66 28.64 -17.58
CA SER A 3 -23.19 28.62 -17.30
C SER A 3 -22.83 28.27 -15.84
N GLY A 4 -23.60 28.74 -14.87
CA GLY A 4 -23.27 28.52 -13.43
C GLY A 4 -23.49 27.08 -12.94
N LYS A 5 -24.44 26.35 -13.55
CA LYS A 5 -24.69 24.93 -13.20
C LYS A 5 -23.57 24.03 -13.71
N LYS A 6 -23.02 24.29 -14.90
CA LYS A 6 -21.90 23.54 -15.50
C LYS A 6 -20.60 23.68 -14.67
N SER A 7 -20.34 24.87 -14.12
CA SER A 7 -19.14 25.09 -13.30
C SER A 7 -19.22 24.39 -11.95
N ALA A 8 -20.39 24.38 -11.29
CA ALA A 8 -20.61 23.67 -10.03
C ALA A 8 -20.51 22.14 -10.19
N TRP A 9 -21.01 21.59 -11.29
CA TRP A 9 -20.87 20.16 -11.62
C TRP A 9 -19.42 19.77 -11.83
N LYS A 10 -18.68 20.51 -12.68
CA LYS A 10 -17.26 20.26 -12.93
C LYS A 10 -16.44 20.25 -11.63
N ARG A 11 -16.74 21.15 -10.68
CA ARG A 11 -16.07 21.18 -9.39
C ARG A 11 -16.37 19.94 -8.54
N ARG A 12 -17.63 19.48 -8.49
CA ARG A 12 -18.01 18.25 -7.78
C ARG A 12 -17.35 17.02 -8.37
N VAL A 13 -17.31 16.91 -9.69
CA VAL A 13 -16.63 15.81 -10.38
C VAL A 13 -15.14 15.81 -10.03
N ARG A 14 -14.46 16.96 -10.04
CA ARG A 14 -13.06 17.05 -9.67
C ARG A 14 -12.81 16.68 -8.20
N GLU A 15 -13.67 17.18 -7.29
CA GLU A 15 -13.60 16.80 -5.87
C GLU A 15 -13.79 15.27 -5.71
N PHE A 16 -14.75 14.69 -6.40
CA PHE A 16 -15.00 13.25 -6.39
C PHE A 16 -13.81 12.45 -6.94
N CYS A 17 -13.24 12.88 -8.07
CA CYS A 17 -12.06 12.22 -8.64
C CYS A 17 -10.86 12.23 -7.70
N ASN A 18 -10.65 13.30 -6.91
CA ASN A 18 -9.58 13.34 -5.92
C ASN A 18 -9.77 12.28 -4.82
N TYR A 19 -11.02 12.04 -4.39
CA TYR A 19 -11.31 11.01 -3.40
C TYR A 19 -11.36 9.60 -3.99
N LEU A 20 -11.61 9.47 -5.30
CA LEU A 20 -11.56 8.17 -6.00
C LEU A 20 -10.16 7.54 -5.89
N LEU A 21 -9.12 8.37 -5.89
CA LEU A 21 -7.76 7.90 -5.65
C LEU A 21 -7.62 7.21 -4.29
N CYS A 22 -8.26 7.75 -3.23
CA CYS A 22 -8.27 7.12 -1.92
C CYS A 22 -8.94 5.74 -1.95
N LEU A 23 -10.03 5.59 -2.72
CA LEU A 23 -10.69 4.30 -2.89
C LEU A 23 -9.78 3.29 -3.59
N VAL A 24 -9.12 3.71 -4.67
CA VAL A 24 -8.19 2.85 -5.43
C VAL A 24 -7.02 2.42 -4.56
N LEU A 25 -6.37 3.37 -3.87
CA LEU A 25 -5.28 3.05 -2.94
C LEU A 25 -5.76 2.16 -1.80
N GLY A 26 -6.92 2.47 -1.21
CA GLY A 26 -7.53 1.65 -0.17
C GLY A 26 -7.76 0.21 -0.64
N GLY A 27 -8.32 0.04 -1.84
CA GLY A 27 -8.52 -1.27 -2.47
C GLY A 27 -7.23 -2.04 -2.70
N ILE A 28 -6.19 -1.37 -3.19
CA ILE A 28 -4.86 -1.97 -3.39
C ILE A 28 -4.29 -2.47 -2.05
N PHE A 29 -4.27 -1.62 -1.02
CA PHE A 29 -3.74 -2.02 0.29
C PHE A 29 -4.55 -3.14 0.95
N LEU A 30 -5.89 -3.12 0.83
CA LEU A 30 -6.74 -4.21 1.30
C LEU A 30 -6.44 -5.51 0.56
N PHE A 31 -6.36 -5.46 -0.77
CA PHE A 31 -6.03 -6.62 -1.58
C PHE A 31 -4.66 -7.18 -1.19
N MET A 32 -3.63 -6.34 -1.13
CA MET A 32 -2.28 -6.73 -0.71
C MET A 32 -2.27 -7.37 0.69
N GLY A 33 -2.99 -6.78 1.63
CA GLY A 33 -3.04 -7.31 3.00
C GLY A 33 -3.79 -8.64 3.08
N LEU A 34 -4.92 -8.79 2.38
CA LEU A 34 -5.73 -10.00 2.44
C LEU A 34 -5.12 -11.19 1.68
N THR A 35 -4.35 -10.91 0.62
CA THR A 35 -3.73 -11.95 -0.24
C THR A 35 -2.35 -12.37 0.24
N GLN A 36 -1.78 -11.77 1.29
CA GLN A 36 -0.51 -12.23 1.84
C GLN A 36 -0.60 -13.70 2.29
N PRO A 37 0.23 -14.60 1.73
CA PRO A 37 0.21 -16.00 2.12
C PRO A 37 0.72 -16.18 3.56
N ILE A 38 0.21 -17.18 4.24
CA ILE A 38 0.78 -17.71 5.48
C ILE A 38 1.53 -18.98 5.11
N TYR A 39 2.77 -19.10 5.57
CA TYR A 39 3.58 -20.27 5.30
C TYR A 39 3.17 -21.45 6.15
N THR A 40 3.01 -22.60 5.51
CA THR A 40 2.75 -23.88 6.13
C THR A 40 3.73 -24.92 5.56
N GLU A 41 3.82 -26.06 6.20
CA GLU A 41 4.63 -27.16 5.65
C GLU A 41 4.13 -27.64 4.27
N GLU A 42 2.81 -27.54 4.05
CA GLU A 42 2.17 -27.97 2.80
C GLU A 42 2.46 -27.04 1.61
N ASN A 43 2.64 -25.73 1.87
CA ASN A 43 2.88 -24.74 0.81
C ASN A 43 4.35 -24.29 0.72
N THR A 44 5.25 -25.01 1.38
CA THR A 44 6.68 -24.80 1.33
C THR A 44 7.41 -26.05 0.90
N MET A 45 8.50 -25.88 0.17
CA MET A 45 9.38 -26.96 -0.27
C MET A 45 10.73 -26.82 0.45
N GLU A 46 11.26 -27.95 0.91
CA GLU A 46 12.58 -28.02 1.53
C GLU A 46 13.66 -28.15 0.47
N ILE A 47 14.70 -27.34 0.59
CA ILE A 47 15.85 -27.31 -0.33
C ILE A 47 17.12 -27.31 0.52
N TYR A 48 18.12 -28.06 0.07
CA TYR A 48 19.46 -28.07 0.61
C TYR A 48 20.41 -27.38 -0.36
N ALA A 49 21.22 -26.46 0.12
CA ALA A 49 22.17 -25.70 -0.67
C ALA A 49 23.34 -25.23 0.19
N ASP A 50 24.35 -24.65 -0.44
CA ASP A 50 25.41 -23.94 0.27
C ASP A 50 25.23 -22.44 0.04
N SER A 51 25.26 -21.66 1.14
CA SER A 51 25.15 -20.21 1.07
C SER A 51 26.50 -19.59 0.68
N GLU A 52 26.47 -18.57 -0.15
CA GLU A 52 27.63 -17.73 -0.42
C GLU A 52 27.60 -16.50 0.51
N LYS A 53 26.49 -15.78 0.49
CA LYS A 53 26.31 -14.57 1.29
C LYS A 53 24.84 -14.18 1.43
N ALA A 54 24.56 -13.45 2.52
CA ALA A 54 23.28 -12.74 2.72
C ALA A 54 23.53 -11.22 2.70
N LEU A 55 22.78 -10.49 1.92
CA LEU A 55 22.96 -9.04 1.77
C LEU A 55 21.62 -8.31 1.66
N MET A 56 21.64 -7.01 1.90
CA MET A 56 20.52 -6.13 1.63
C MET A 56 20.63 -5.61 0.21
N SER A 57 19.76 -6.09 -0.68
CA SER A 57 19.74 -5.62 -2.06
C SER A 57 19.04 -4.29 -2.18
N SER A 58 19.71 -3.34 -2.81
CA SER A 58 19.17 -2.04 -3.22
C SER A 58 18.93 -1.98 -4.73
N GLN A 59 18.29 -3.01 -5.31
CA GLN A 59 17.98 -2.98 -6.74
C GLN A 59 17.24 -1.69 -7.11
N GLU A 60 17.66 -1.05 -8.20
CA GLU A 60 17.23 0.29 -8.63
C GLU A 60 15.71 0.49 -8.77
N CYS A 61 14.95 -0.58 -8.91
CA CYS A 61 13.49 -0.55 -9.04
C CYS A 61 12.73 -0.77 -7.73
N ARG A 62 13.40 -0.95 -6.59
CA ARG A 62 12.75 -1.25 -5.31
C ARG A 62 12.82 -0.05 -4.36
N LEU A 63 11.66 0.36 -3.88
CA LEU A 63 11.53 1.45 -2.90
C LEU A 63 12.17 1.14 -1.54
N TYR A 64 12.42 -0.15 -1.25
CA TYR A 64 13.01 -0.61 0.00
C TYR A 64 14.04 -1.69 -0.25
N PRO A 65 15.17 -1.70 0.51
CA PRO A 65 16.12 -2.79 0.48
C PRO A 65 15.45 -4.08 0.93
N ILE A 66 15.67 -5.16 0.19
CA ILE A 66 15.14 -6.50 0.50
C ILE A 66 16.30 -7.40 0.82
N PRO A 67 16.22 -8.21 1.90
CA PRO A 67 17.23 -9.21 2.18
C PRO A 67 17.26 -10.29 1.10
N LEU A 68 18.45 -10.55 0.58
CA LEU A 68 18.75 -11.60 -0.37
C LEU A 68 19.74 -12.58 0.22
N LEU A 69 19.46 -13.87 0.03
CA LEU A 69 20.40 -14.94 0.23
C LEU A 69 20.87 -15.42 -1.14
N ILE A 70 22.18 -15.43 -1.35
CA ILE A 70 22.82 -15.93 -2.57
C ILE A 70 23.47 -17.26 -2.24
N CYS A 71 23.13 -18.27 -3.00
CA CYS A 71 23.74 -19.59 -2.90
C CYS A 71 24.93 -19.72 -3.85
N THR A 72 25.83 -20.65 -3.59
CA THR A 72 27.03 -20.91 -4.39
C THR A 72 26.75 -21.29 -5.82
N ASN A 73 25.54 -21.81 -6.10
CA ASN A 73 25.06 -22.10 -7.45
C ASN A 73 24.49 -20.88 -8.19
N GLY A 74 24.57 -19.68 -7.61
CA GLY A 74 24.03 -18.43 -8.15
C GLY A 74 22.52 -18.25 -7.98
N THR A 75 21.82 -19.16 -7.29
CA THR A 75 20.39 -18.99 -7.00
C THR A 75 20.21 -17.96 -5.92
N GLU A 76 19.26 -17.04 -6.16
CA GLU A 76 18.90 -15.96 -5.21
C GLU A 76 17.55 -16.26 -4.55
N TYR A 77 17.47 -15.99 -3.27
CA TYR A 77 16.24 -16.10 -2.47
C TYR A 77 16.00 -14.83 -1.67
N THR A 78 14.74 -14.44 -1.51
CA THR A 78 14.34 -13.33 -0.63
C THR A 78 13.80 -13.85 0.68
N PHE A 79 13.84 -13.01 1.74
CA PHE A 79 13.24 -13.31 3.05
C PHE A 79 12.88 -12.03 3.81
N GLY A 80 12.22 -12.18 4.94
CA GLY A 80 11.76 -11.04 5.74
C GLY A 80 12.89 -10.25 6.39
N PHE A 81 12.71 -8.95 6.55
CA PHE A 81 13.71 -8.06 7.17
C PHE A 81 14.02 -8.41 8.63
N SER A 82 12.99 -8.82 9.38
CA SER A 82 13.18 -9.25 10.77
C SER A 82 13.97 -10.56 10.87
N CYS A 83 13.85 -11.43 9.85
CA CYS A 83 14.60 -12.65 9.73
C CYS A 83 16.08 -12.38 9.42
N TYR A 84 16.39 -11.37 8.57
CA TYR A 84 17.75 -10.94 8.29
C TYR A 84 18.53 -10.59 9.58
N LYS A 85 17.88 -9.93 10.52
CA LYS A 85 18.48 -9.57 11.82
C LYS A 85 18.79 -10.75 12.73
N LYS A 86 18.26 -11.93 12.40
CA LYS A 86 18.48 -13.16 13.17
C LYS A 86 19.63 -14.01 12.63
N LEU A 87 20.17 -13.64 11.48
CA LEU A 87 21.35 -14.30 10.95
C LEU A 87 22.54 -14.09 11.90
N PRO A 88 23.41 -15.08 12.08
CA PRO A 88 24.66 -14.93 12.79
C PRO A 88 25.49 -13.78 12.21
N SER A 89 26.24 -13.07 13.06
CA SER A 89 27.06 -11.92 12.63
C SER A 89 28.18 -12.31 11.65
N ASP A 90 28.61 -13.55 11.70
CA ASP A 90 29.65 -14.16 10.88
C ASP A 90 29.09 -14.89 9.64
N PHE A 91 27.78 -14.86 9.42
CA PHE A 91 27.12 -15.58 8.32
C PHE A 91 27.73 -15.31 6.94
N ASN A 92 28.31 -14.13 6.72
CA ASN A 92 28.94 -13.76 5.47
C ASN A 92 30.46 -14.04 5.43
N SER A 93 31.02 -14.58 6.48
CA SER A 93 32.47 -14.81 6.58
C SER A 93 32.91 -16.12 5.94
N THR A 94 32.04 -17.11 5.93
CA THR A 94 32.28 -18.44 5.36
C THR A 94 31.00 -18.97 4.70
N PRO A 95 31.11 -19.81 3.66
CA PRO A 95 29.97 -20.55 3.16
C PRO A 95 29.39 -21.49 4.25
N HIS A 96 28.07 -21.56 4.31
CA HIS A 96 27.35 -22.43 5.24
C HIS A 96 26.54 -23.47 4.47
N SER A 97 26.47 -24.69 4.96
CA SER A 97 25.50 -25.66 4.48
C SER A 97 24.13 -25.29 5.04
N ILE A 98 23.20 -25.00 4.13
CA ILE A 98 21.89 -24.48 4.51
C ILE A 98 20.77 -25.45 4.14
N ARG A 99 19.78 -25.50 5.02
CA ARG A 99 18.46 -26.05 4.76
C ARG A 99 17.45 -24.91 4.77
N ILE A 100 16.78 -24.72 3.66
CA ILE A 100 15.79 -23.66 3.51
C ILE A 100 14.42 -24.25 3.17
N ARG A 101 13.36 -23.65 3.69
CA ARG A 101 12.00 -23.87 3.21
C ARG A 101 11.56 -22.70 2.37
N VAL A 102 11.24 -22.98 1.12
CA VAL A 102 10.87 -21.99 0.12
C VAL A 102 9.39 -22.07 -0.17
N TYR A 103 8.72 -20.93 -0.23
CA TYR A 103 7.31 -20.85 -0.58
C TYR A 103 7.08 -21.24 -2.03
N THR A 104 6.17 -22.19 -2.27
CA THR A 104 5.86 -22.73 -3.61
C THR A 104 4.56 -22.21 -4.19
N GLY A 105 3.79 -21.44 -3.39
CA GLY A 105 2.52 -20.89 -3.85
C GLY A 105 2.68 -19.69 -4.77
N TYR A 106 1.56 -19.26 -5.34
CA TYR A 106 1.53 -18.08 -6.20
C TYR A 106 1.94 -16.82 -5.42
N ASN A 107 3.01 -16.18 -5.89
CA ASN A 107 3.38 -14.86 -5.40
C ASN A 107 2.65 -13.82 -6.26
N TRP A 108 1.77 -13.02 -5.65
CA TRP A 108 1.01 -11.96 -6.33
C TRP A 108 1.90 -10.81 -6.86
N ARG A 109 3.21 -10.84 -6.58
CA ARG A 109 4.19 -9.87 -7.07
C ARG A 109 4.72 -10.31 -8.44
N PRO A 110 4.04 -9.96 -9.57
CA PRO A 110 4.45 -10.45 -10.89
C PRO A 110 5.81 -9.90 -11.35
N TRP A 111 6.31 -8.85 -10.67
CA TRP A 111 7.62 -8.23 -10.94
C TRP A 111 8.75 -8.82 -10.08
N ASP A 112 8.45 -9.73 -9.18
CA ASP A 112 9.43 -10.35 -8.28
C ASP A 112 9.30 -11.87 -8.37
N ALA A 113 10.05 -12.45 -9.30
CA ALA A 113 10.10 -13.89 -9.48
C ALA A 113 11.04 -14.58 -8.48
N THR A 114 11.69 -13.81 -7.59
CA THR A 114 12.66 -14.38 -6.63
C THR A 114 11.91 -15.20 -5.59
N PRO A 115 12.25 -16.49 -5.40
CA PRO A 115 11.61 -17.34 -4.41
C PRO A 115 11.80 -16.80 -3.00
N GLU A 116 10.80 -16.98 -2.14
CA GLU A 116 10.82 -16.45 -0.78
C GLU A 116 11.06 -17.55 0.25
N ILE A 117 12.08 -17.36 1.11
CA ILE A 117 12.41 -18.26 2.19
C ILE A 117 11.45 -18.03 3.36
N ALA A 118 10.84 -19.10 3.83
CA ALA A 118 9.98 -19.14 4.98
C ALA A 118 10.70 -19.62 6.26
N GLU A 119 11.76 -20.45 6.12
CA GLU A 119 12.57 -20.97 7.20
C GLU A 119 14.01 -21.17 6.72
N LEU A 120 14.98 -20.89 7.58
CA LEU A 120 16.41 -21.06 7.31
C LEU A 120 17.11 -21.71 8.49
N GLU A 121 17.84 -22.77 8.20
CA GLU A 121 18.79 -23.42 9.08
C GLU A 121 20.17 -23.39 8.41
N ALA A 122 21.22 -23.04 9.15
CA ALA A 122 22.59 -23.01 8.68
C ALA A 122 23.46 -23.87 9.61
N ASP A 123 24.22 -24.78 9.04
CA ASP A 123 25.11 -25.72 9.76
C ASP A 123 24.41 -26.42 10.95
N GLY A 124 23.16 -26.85 10.76
CA GLY A 124 22.34 -27.49 11.78
C GLY A 124 21.76 -26.55 12.82
N THR A 125 21.98 -25.25 12.69
CA THR A 125 21.42 -24.23 13.61
C THR A 125 20.27 -23.49 12.96
N LEU A 126 19.10 -23.49 13.59
CA LEU A 126 17.93 -22.78 13.11
C LEU A 126 18.12 -21.26 13.26
N CYS A 127 18.27 -20.54 12.13
CA CYS A 127 18.40 -19.09 12.12
C CYS A 127 17.04 -18.40 12.31
N PHE A 128 16.03 -18.84 11.54
CA PHE A 128 14.65 -18.41 11.74
C PHE A 128 13.66 -19.48 11.27
N SER A 129 12.52 -19.54 11.95
CA SER A 129 11.47 -20.54 11.74
C SER A 129 10.32 -20.02 10.89
N LEU A 130 9.47 -20.94 10.41
CA LEU A 130 8.16 -20.62 9.81
C LEU A 130 7.32 -19.69 10.70
N ARG A 131 7.39 -19.87 12.02
CA ARG A 131 6.68 -19.05 13.00
C ARG A 131 7.16 -17.59 12.95
N ASP A 132 8.47 -17.38 12.83
CA ASP A 132 9.07 -16.04 12.76
C ASP A 132 8.64 -15.30 11.51
N SER A 133 8.76 -15.95 10.37
CA SER A 133 8.32 -15.41 9.08
C SER A 133 6.83 -15.12 9.06
N ASN A 134 6.02 -16.01 9.61
CA ASN A 134 4.57 -15.80 9.71
C ASN A 134 4.20 -14.67 10.68
N ARG A 135 4.99 -14.45 11.73
CA ARG A 135 4.77 -13.31 12.65
C ARG A 135 4.97 -11.98 11.93
N GLU A 136 6.03 -11.86 11.14
CA GLU A 136 6.28 -10.67 10.34
C GLU A 136 5.16 -10.42 9.33
N ARG A 137 4.72 -11.47 8.62
CA ARG A 137 3.61 -11.39 7.66
C ARG A 137 2.28 -11.02 8.30
N LYS A 138 1.95 -11.60 9.45
CA LYS A 138 0.74 -11.22 10.19
C LYS A 138 0.76 -9.75 10.58
N THR A 139 1.90 -9.23 11.04
CA THR A 139 2.05 -7.82 11.36
C THR A 139 1.89 -6.93 10.12
N SER A 140 2.57 -7.27 9.03
CA SER A 140 2.44 -6.57 7.75
C SER A 140 0.99 -6.59 7.23
N ARG A 141 0.32 -7.74 7.31
CA ARG A 141 -1.09 -7.90 6.94
C ARG A 141 -2.00 -6.95 7.72
N VAL A 142 -1.86 -6.89 9.04
CA VAL A 142 -2.65 -5.99 9.89
C VAL A 142 -2.42 -4.53 9.50
N ILE A 143 -1.17 -4.12 9.29
CA ILE A 143 -0.82 -2.76 8.88
C ILE A 143 -1.46 -2.42 7.52
N LEU A 144 -1.29 -3.27 6.52
CA LEU A 144 -1.85 -3.03 5.17
C LEU A 144 -3.37 -2.96 5.19
N VAL A 145 -4.03 -3.88 5.89
CA VAL A 145 -5.51 -3.88 6.02
C VAL A 145 -5.98 -2.62 6.75
N SER A 146 -5.28 -2.19 7.81
CA SER A 146 -5.65 -0.97 8.56
C SER A 146 -5.51 0.28 7.69
N ILE A 147 -4.42 0.40 6.94
CA ILE A 147 -4.20 1.51 6.00
C ILE A 147 -5.29 1.50 4.91
N GLY A 148 -5.56 0.33 4.32
CA GLY A 148 -6.59 0.18 3.30
C GLY A 148 -7.99 0.55 3.81
N ALA A 149 -8.35 0.12 5.02
CA ALA A 149 -9.61 0.48 5.66
C ALA A 149 -9.71 1.98 5.94
N ALA A 150 -8.62 2.63 6.39
CA ALA A 150 -8.57 4.07 6.61
C ALA A 150 -8.83 4.86 5.32
N PHE A 151 -8.14 4.53 4.22
CA PHE A 151 -8.34 5.18 2.92
C PHE A 151 -9.76 4.98 2.39
N THR A 152 -10.29 3.77 2.48
CA THR A 152 -11.68 3.45 2.06
C THR A 152 -12.70 4.22 2.92
N GLY A 153 -12.46 4.32 4.24
CA GLY A 153 -13.28 5.10 5.16
C GLY A 153 -13.27 6.60 4.83
N ILE A 154 -12.12 7.18 4.52
CA ILE A 154 -12.00 8.58 4.07
C ILE A 154 -12.82 8.81 2.80
N PHE A 155 -12.73 7.90 1.82
CA PHE A 155 -13.55 7.97 0.60
C PHE A 155 -15.04 7.94 0.94
N ALA A 156 -15.49 6.97 1.74
CA ALA A 156 -16.89 6.78 2.10
C ALA A 156 -17.47 8.02 2.82
N LEU A 157 -16.76 8.55 3.82
CA LEU A 157 -17.16 9.76 4.54
C LEU A 157 -17.21 10.98 3.63
N SER A 158 -16.24 11.12 2.73
CA SER A 158 -16.18 12.24 1.78
C SER A 158 -17.32 12.15 0.76
N ALA A 159 -17.57 10.98 0.21
CA ALA A 159 -18.68 10.73 -0.71
C ALA A 159 -20.03 11.02 -0.04
N TYR A 160 -20.23 10.55 1.20
CA TYR A 160 -21.42 10.85 1.99
C TYR A 160 -21.60 12.37 2.17
N GLY A 161 -20.55 13.09 2.59
CA GLY A 161 -20.59 14.54 2.77
C GLY A 161 -20.89 15.31 1.47
N ILE A 162 -20.38 14.82 0.32
CA ILE A 162 -20.57 15.48 -0.97
C ILE A 162 -21.96 15.23 -1.55
N PHE A 163 -22.46 14.01 -1.47
CA PHE A 163 -23.65 13.58 -2.20
C PHE A 163 -24.90 13.39 -1.33
N LEU A 164 -24.76 12.88 -0.13
CA LEU A 164 -25.89 12.41 0.68
C LEU A 164 -26.25 13.31 1.87
N SER A 165 -25.31 14.07 2.44
CA SER A 165 -25.60 14.85 3.64
C SER A 165 -26.55 16.02 3.35
N PRO A 166 -27.79 16.03 3.86
CA PRO A 166 -28.76 17.12 3.64
C PRO A 166 -28.29 18.43 4.26
N THR A 167 -27.53 18.37 5.35
CA THR A 167 -26.96 19.55 6.03
C THR A 167 -25.90 20.24 5.17
N VAL A 168 -25.03 19.48 4.53
CA VAL A 168 -24.00 20.02 3.62
C VAL A 168 -24.67 20.61 2.37
N GLN A 169 -25.68 19.94 1.85
CA GLN A 169 -26.44 20.48 0.71
C GLN A 169 -27.17 21.78 1.04
N ARG A 170 -27.83 21.87 2.21
CA ARG A 170 -28.48 23.11 2.69
C ARG A 170 -27.48 24.25 2.86
N LYS A 171 -26.34 24.00 3.50
CA LYS A 171 -25.27 25.00 3.65
C LYS A 171 -24.71 25.48 2.31
N ARG A 172 -24.52 24.57 1.34
CA ARG A 172 -24.06 24.92 -0.01
C ARG A 172 -25.08 25.75 -0.76
N GLN A 173 -26.37 25.39 -0.69
CA GLN A 173 -27.45 26.18 -1.30
C GLN A 173 -27.58 27.57 -0.67
N ALA A 174 -27.46 27.68 0.66
CA ALA A 174 -27.48 28.96 1.33
C ALA A 174 -26.31 29.86 0.87
N LYS A 175 -25.10 29.31 0.77
CA LYS A 175 -23.91 30.04 0.28
C LYS A 175 -24.04 30.49 -1.18
N GLU A 176 -24.62 29.65 -2.04
CA GLU A 176 -24.90 30.03 -3.42
C GLU A 176 -25.96 31.14 -3.54
N ARG A 177 -27.02 31.06 -2.71
CA ARG A 177 -28.04 32.11 -2.63
C ARG A 177 -27.46 33.44 -2.18
N ALA A 178 -26.58 33.42 -1.16
CA ALA A 178 -25.91 34.62 -0.67
C ALA A 178 -25.01 35.25 -1.76
N LYS A 179 -24.23 34.44 -2.49
CA LYS A 179 -23.41 34.92 -3.61
C LYS A 179 -24.24 35.56 -4.73
N ARG A 180 -25.38 34.95 -5.07
CA ARG A 180 -26.29 35.51 -6.11
C ARG A 180 -26.89 36.82 -5.66
N LYS A 181 -27.26 36.99 -4.35
CA LYS A 181 -27.75 38.23 -3.82
C LYS A 181 -26.68 39.33 -3.86
N ALA A 182 -25.45 39.02 -3.50
CA ALA A 182 -24.33 39.95 -3.59
C ALA A 182 -24.08 40.43 -5.03
N GLN A 183 -24.03 39.51 -5.98
CA GLN A 183 -23.85 39.85 -7.41
C GLN A 183 -24.99 40.73 -7.95
N LYS A 184 -26.25 40.49 -7.53
CA LYS A 184 -27.36 41.36 -7.92
C LYS A 184 -27.23 42.75 -7.34
N ARG A 185 -26.79 42.91 -6.10
CA ARG A 185 -26.57 44.23 -5.48
C ARG A 185 -25.46 45.00 -6.20
N ASP A 186 -24.34 44.34 -6.50
CA ASP A 186 -23.23 44.97 -7.21
C ASP A 186 -23.64 45.42 -8.64
N ARG A 187 -24.48 44.66 -9.29
CA ARG A 187 -24.99 45.02 -10.63
C ARG A 187 -25.96 46.21 -10.56
N SER A 188 -26.86 46.21 -9.59
CA SER A 188 -27.77 47.33 -9.35
C SER A 188 -27.02 48.64 -9.00
N ASN A 189 -25.99 48.56 -8.17
CA ASN A 189 -25.17 49.71 -7.81
C ASN A 189 -24.36 50.27 -9.03
N ARG A 190 -23.93 49.41 -9.95
CA ARG A 190 -23.26 49.84 -11.21
C ARG A 190 -24.19 50.49 -12.19
N GLU A 191 -25.46 50.05 -12.24
CA GLU A 191 -26.47 50.59 -13.16
C GLU A 191 -27.04 51.94 -12.64
N SER A 192 -26.95 52.19 -11.33
CA SER A 192 -27.42 53.43 -10.70
C SER A 192 -26.31 54.50 -10.54
N ALA A 193 -25.07 54.22 -10.91
CA ALA A 193 -24.00 55.20 -10.88
C ALA A 193 -24.20 56.26 -11.96
N PRO A 194 -24.21 57.57 -11.65
CA PRO A 194 -24.39 58.62 -12.64
C PRO A 194 -23.30 58.55 -13.69
N LYS A 195 -23.71 58.54 -14.96
CA LYS A 195 -22.80 58.67 -16.11
C LYS A 195 -22.31 60.13 -16.09
N SER A 196 -21.10 60.34 -15.63
CA SER A 196 -20.38 61.59 -15.74
C SER A 196 -19.88 61.81 -17.17
#